data_34e211feaca6b50ee37704cc7a74e141
#
_entry.id   34e211feaca6b50ee37704cc7a74e141
#
_cell.length_a   1.000
_cell.length_b   1.000
_cell.length_c   1.000
_cell.angle_alpha   90.00
_cell.angle_beta   90.00
_cell.angle_gamma   90.00
#
_symmetry.space_group_name_H-M   'P 1'
#
loop_
_entity.id
_entity.type
_entity.pdbx_description
1 polymer ?
#
loop_
_entity_poly.entity_id
_entity_poly.type
_entity_poly.pdbx_seq_one_letter_code
_entity_poly.pdbx_strand_id
1 'polypeptide(L)'
;IRDSSTSRGRGDVYKRQEFSGGYGGLIVIEHTINGQSVATAYGHMWETGIHVQPGDTVTAGQHIGDIGSSGNSTGPHLHFEVRHGGTDGEHTDPAAWLNAHDAADLPEPETGAPAGCDPDTSTPGGHPDPLDGDPDRLVDDPTSDGQITARMLHLYQQGTAAFPDTSWACYSPRSEHPLGRACDLTFGNAIGQHPTPAQLEAGWDVTNWMQDHAETLGVEYLIWQGKIWSLSRDADGWRDYTGGGMHDPGDVTGGHYDHLHVTVRS
;
A
#
# COMPACT_ATOMS: atom_id res chain seq x y z
N ILE A 1 -2.57 -1.30 12.69
CA ILE A 1 -3.51 -2.36 13.14
C ILE A 1 -3.29 -2.58 14.62
N ARG A 2 -4.34 -2.48 15.40
CA ARG A 2 -4.31 -2.76 16.83
C ARG A 2 -5.11 -4.03 17.11
N ASP A 3 -4.63 -4.82 18.07
CA ASP A 3 -5.37 -6.00 18.50
C ASP A 3 -6.76 -5.60 19.01
N SER A 4 -7.80 -6.07 18.35
CA SER A 4 -9.20 -5.79 18.66
C SER A 4 -9.83 -6.84 19.60
N SER A 5 -9.03 -7.76 20.13
CA SER A 5 -9.52 -8.76 21.06
C SER A 5 -9.90 -8.12 22.37
N THR A 6 -11.15 -7.89 22.55
CA THR A 6 -11.89 -7.51 23.76
C THR A 6 -11.14 -6.81 24.90
N SER A 7 -11.71 -5.82 25.48
CA SER A 7 -11.23 -4.89 26.51
C SER A 7 -10.59 -5.49 27.77
N ARG A 8 -10.35 -6.81 27.88
CA ARG A 8 -9.82 -7.46 29.09
C ARG A 8 -9.05 -8.77 28.86
N GLY A 9 -8.75 -9.17 27.60
CA GLY A 9 -8.07 -10.43 27.30
C GLY A 9 -6.60 -10.25 26.95
N ARG A 10 -5.80 -11.26 27.29
CA ARG A 10 -4.49 -11.49 26.67
C ARG A 10 -4.70 -12.45 25.51
N GLY A 11 -4.06 -12.17 24.39
CA GLY A 11 -3.99 -13.08 23.26
C GLY A 11 -2.54 -13.51 23.04
N ASP A 12 -2.35 -14.73 22.60
CA ASP A 12 -1.02 -15.23 22.22
C ASP A 12 -0.90 -15.25 20.69
N VAL A 13 0.16 -14.67 20.14
CA VAL A 13 0.43 -14.68 18.70
C VAL A 13 0.76 -16.11 18.30
N TYR A 14 -0.14 -16.73 17.58
CA TYR A 14 0.00 -18.14 17.17
C TYR A 14 0.82 -18.30 15.90
N LYS A 15 0.64 -17.41 14.92
CA LYS A 15 1.26 -17.58 13.60
C LYS A 15 1.58 -16.25 12.93
N ARG A 16 2.85 -16.08 12.57
CA ARG A 16 3.28 -15.18 11.52
C ARG A 16 3.45 -16.03 10.27
N GLN A 17 2.68 -15.80 9.22
CA GLN A 17 2.92 -16.42 7.92
C GLN A 17 3.67 -15.44 7.02
N GLU A 18 4.92 -15.77 6.71
CA GLU A 18 5.62 -15.15 5.61
C GLU A 18 4.86 -15.52 4.32
N PHE A 19 4.33 -14.52 3.64
CA PHE A 19 3.82 -14.55 2.26
C PHE A 19 3.31 -15.92 1.76
N SER A 20 2.24 -16.47 2.29
CA SER A 20 1.64 -17.69 1.76
C SER A 20 0.18 -17.48 1.36
N GLY A 21 -0.09 -17.71 0.09
CA GLY A 21 -1.44 -17.70 -0.46
C GLY A 21 -2.06 -16.31 -0.55
N GLY A 22 -3.39 -16.26 -0.51
CA GLY A 22 -4.17 -15.03 -0.68
C GLY A 22 -4.02 -13.98 0.42
N TYR A 23 -3.55 -14.36 1.62
CA TYR A 23 -3.45 -13.45 2.78
C TYR A 23 -2.20 -12.54 2.78
N GLY A 24 -1.16 -12.86 1.99
CA GLY A 24 0.12 -12.16 2.12
C GLY A 24 0.71 -12.26 3.52
N GLY A 25 1.13 -11.15 4.11
CA GLY A 25 1.55 -11.09 5.51
C GLY A 25 0.35 -11.28 6.44
N LEU A 26 0.41 -12.30 7.29
CA LEU A 26 -0.70 -12.71 8.15
C LEU A 26 -0.26 -12.81 9.61
N ILE A 27 -0.99 -12.14 10.51
CA ILE A 27 -0.93 -12.36 11.95
C ILE A 27 -2.18 -13.12 12.37
N VAL A 28 -2.04 -14.18 13.16
CA VAL A 28 -3.15 -14.85 13.82
C VAL A 28 -2.91 -14.86 15.32
N ILE A 29 -3.91 -14.39 16.08
CA ILE A 29 -3.85 -14.31 17.54
C ILE A 29 -4.91 -15.24 18.11
N GLU A 30 -4.51 -16.15 18.99
CA GLU A 30 -5.42 -17.00 19.74
C GLU A 30 -5.81 -16.38 21.07
N HIS A 31 -7.08 -16.44 21.39
CA HIS A 31 -7.68 -15.90 22.60
C HIS A 31 -8.47 -16.99 23.32
N THR A 32 -8.52 -16.89 24.64
CA THR A 32 -9.48 -17.66 25.43
C THR A 32 -10.51 -16.70 26.02
N ILE A 33 -11.71 -16.69 25.46
CA ILE A 33 -12.80 -15.78 25.85
C ILE A 33 -13.92 -16.61 26.48
N ASN A 34 -14.21 -16.37 27.75
CA ASN A 34 -15.21 -17.14 28.50
C ASN A 34 -14.98 -18.67 28.44
N GLY A 35 -13.72 -19.10 28.39
CA GLY A 35 -13.35 -20.52 28.33
C GLY A 35 -13.46 -21.12 26.90
N GLN A 36 -13.79 -20.34 25.90
CA GLN A 36 -13.81 -20.75 24.49
C GLN A 36 -12.58 -20.24 23.75
N SER A 37 -12.03 -21.06 22.86
CA SER A 37 -10.95 -20.64 21.95
C SER A 37 -11.55 -19.83 20.81
N VAL A 38 -10.98 -18.65 20.58
CA VAL A 38 -11.31 -17.76 19.47
C VAL A 38 -9.99 -17.30 18.84
N ALA A 39 -9.91 -17.24 17.54
CA ALA A 39 -8.76 -16.62 16.86
C ALA A 39 -9.20 -15.39 16.07
N THR A 40 -8.35 -14.35 16.08
CA THR A 40 -8.45 -13.20 15.19
C THR A 40 -7.32 -13.26 14.17
N ALA A 41 -7.63 -13.02 12.89
CA ALA A 41 -6.66 -13.03 11.83
C ALA A 41 -6.62 -11.67 11.12
N TYR A 42 -5.41 -11.20 10.84
CA TYR A 42 -5.13 -9.90 10.24
C TYR A 42 -4.25 -10.14 9.01
N GLY A 43 -4.78 -9.85 7.83
CA GLY A 43 -4.13 -10.15 6.54
C GLY A 43 -3.69 -8.90 5.78
N HIS A 44 -2.93 -9.15 4.72
CA HIS A 44 -2.41 -8.20 3.73
C HIS A 44 -1.33 -7.25 4.24
N MET A 45 -0.74 -7.50 5.42
CA MET A 45 0.37 -6.68 5.93
C MET A 45 1.63 -6.89 5.09
N TRP A 46 2.47 -5.86 4.99
CA TRP A 46 3.84 -6.03 4.53
C TRP A 46 4.68 -6.69 5.63
N GLU A 47 5.73 -7.41 5.25
CA GLU A 47 6.59 -8.09 6.24
C GLU A 47 7.22 -7.10 7.23
N THR A 48 7.64 -5.95 6.73
CA THR A 48 8.23 -4.86 7.54
C THR A 48 7.21 -4.17 8.44
N GLY A 49 5.93 -4.20 8.09
CA GLY A 49 4.83 -3.69 8.90
C GLY A 49 4.29 -4.65 9.96
N ILE A 50 4.92 -5.81 10.19
CA ILE A 50 4.53 -6.76 11.25
C ILE A 50 5.41 -6.54 12.48
N HIS A 51 4.81 -6.10 13.59
CA HIS A 51 5.50 -5.68 14.81
C HIS A 51 5.51 -6.74 15.92
N VAL A 52 5.00 -7.94 15.64
CA VAL A 52 4.94 -9.05 16.61
C VAL A 52 5.52 -10.32 16.00
N GLN A 53 5.93 -11.26 16.87
CA GLN A 53 6.50 -12.55 16.46
C GLN A 53 5.68 -13.71 17.04
N PRO A 54 5.75 -14.91 16.43
CA PRO A 54 5.14 -16.10 16.97
C PRO A 54 5.60 -16.37 18.41
N GLY A 55 4.67 -16.57 19.31
CA GLY A 55 4.92 -16.77 20.76
C GLY A 55 4.85 -15.51 21.59
N ASP A 56 4.70 -14.33 20.98
CA ASP A 56 4.47 -13.10 21.74
C ASP A 56 3.07 -13.12 22.36
N THR A 57 2.95 -12.54 23.56
CA THR A 57 1.67 -12.27 24.18
C THR A 57 1.32 -10.80 23.96
N VAL A 58 0.15 -10.55 23.38
CA VAL A 58 -0.36 -9.22 23.10
C VAL A 58 -1.50 -8.81 24.03
N THR A 59 -1.69 -7.51 24.18
CA THR A 59 -2.77 -6.93 24.98
C THR A 59 -3.75 -6.17 24.10
N ALA A 60 -5.01 -6.09 24.50
CA ALA A 60 -6.03 -5.33 23.77
C ALA A 60 -5.55 -3.89 23.49
N GLY A 61 -5.70 -3.43 22.24
CA GLY A 61 -5.24 -2.13 21.79
C GLY A 61 -3.75 -2.03 21.45
N GLN A 62 -2.96 -3.11 21.63
CA GLN A 62 -1.56 -3.13 21.24
C GLN A 62 -1.42 -2.98 19.72
N HIS A 63 -0.48 -2.15 19.26
CA HIS A 63 -0.12 -2.04 17.85
C HIS A 63 0.65 -3.30 17.43
N ILE A 64 0.08 -4.10 16.55
CA ILE A 64 0.63 -5.39 16.11
C ILE A 64 1.12 -5.40 14.68
N GLY A 65 0.66 -4.45 13.86
CA GLY A 65 1.08 -4.34 12.47
C GLY A 65 0.46 -3.14 11.77
N ASP A 66 0.94 -2.84 10.57
CA ASP A 66 0.48 -1.77 9.70
C ASP A 66 -0.39 -2.32 8.57
N ILE A 67 -1.32 -1.50 8.08
CA ILE A 67 -2.13 -1.87 6.92
C ILE A 67 -1.22 -1.96 5.70
N GLY A 68 -1.39 -3.03 4.92
CA GLY A 68 -0.64 -3.26 3.69
C GLY A 68 -1.56 -3.71 2.55
N SER A 69 -0.93 -4.16 1.46
CA SER A 69 -1.62 -4.69 0.28
C SER A 69 -0.92 -5.94 -0.27
N SER A 70 -0.32 -6.76 0.61
CA SER A 70 0.40 -7.97 0.20
C SER A 70 -0.56 -9.14 -0.06
N GLY A 71 -0.12 -10.11 -0.83
CA GLY A 71 -0.93 -11.26 -1.20
C GLY A 71 -1.98 -10.95 -2.28
N ASN A 72 -3.14 -11.60 -2.20
CA ASN A 72 -4.25 -11.35 -3.14
C ASN A 72 -5.10 -10.18 -2.64
N SER A 73 -4.63 -8.96 -2.89
CA SER A 73 -5.24 -7.71 -2.45
C SER A 73 -5.48 -6.79 -3.64
N THR A 74 -6.57 -6.04 -3.61
CA THR A 74 -6.94 -5.05 -4.65
C THR A 74 -6.49 -3.63 -4.31
N GLY A 75 -5.88 -3.42 -3.14
CA GLY A 75 -5.40 -2.14 -2.62
C GLY A 75 -5.19 -2.22 -1.11
N PRO A 76 -4.60 -1.20 -0.47
CA PRO A 76 -4.37 -1.19 0.96
C PRO A 76 -5.67 -1.35 1.74
N HIS A 77 -5.77 -2.42 2.48
CA HIS A 77 -6.89 -2.69 3.38
C HIS A 77 -6.50 -3.70 4.46
N LEU A 78 -7.24 -3.72 5.55
CA LEU A 78 -7.17 -4.77 6.53
C LEU A 78 -8.14 -5.90 6.17
N HIS A 79 -7.61 -7.09 5.87
CA HIS A 79 -8.40 -8.31 5.90
C HIS A 79 -8.49 -8.80 7.35
N PHE A 80 -9.68 -8.75 7.92
CA PHE A 80 -9.90 -9.14 9.32
C PHE A 80 -10.89 -10.29 9.43
N GLU A 81 -10.53 -11.31 10.19
CA GLU A 81 -11.39 -12.47 10.43
C GLU A 81 -11.50 -12.76 11.94
N VAL A 82 -12.63 -13.29 12.32
CA VAL A 82 -12.87 -13.92 13.65
C VAL A 82 -13.26 -15.38 13.43
N ARG A 83 -12.57 -16.29 14.14
CA ARG A 83 -12.75 -17.74 14.01
C ARG A 83 -13.07 -18.35 15.37
N HIS A 84 -14.19 -19.07 15.48
CA HIS A 84 -14.56 -19.82 16.67
C HIS A 84 -13.92 -21.20 16.66
N GLY A 85 -13.28 -21.59 17.75
CA GLY A 85 -12.56 -22.86 17.87
C GLY A 85 -11.06 -22.77 17.60
N GLY A 86 -10.50 -21.54 17.53
CA GLY A 86 -9.08 -21.29 17.32
C GLY A 86 -8.70 -21.05 15.87
N THR A 87 -7.41 -21.20 15.55
CA THR A 87 -6.79 -20.79 14.25
C THR A 87 -7.46 -21.38 13.02
N ASP A 88 -7.90 -22.65 13.09
CA ASP A 88 -8.56 -23.34 11.98
C ASP A 88 -10.10 -23.44 12.22
N GLY A 89 -10.64 -22.59 13.08
CA GLY A 89 -12.03 -22.59 13.47
C GLY A 89 -12.99 -22.03 12.43
N GLU A 90 -14.29 -22.08 12.72
CA GLU A 90 -15.34 -21.55 11.86
C GLU A 90 -15.35 -20.02 11.84
N HIS A 91 -15.45 -19.43 10.64
CA HIS A 91 -15.51 -17.98 10.46
C HIS A 91 -16.88 -17.45 10.91
N THR A 92 -16.87 -16.27 11.53
CA THR A 92 -18.06 -15.52 11.89
C THR A 92 -17.98 -14.10 11.34
N ASP A 93 -19.12 -13.40 11.32
CA ASP A 93 -19.14 -11.97 10.94
C ASP A 93 -18.34 -11.14 11.95
N PRO A 94 -17.20 -10.54 11.55
CA PRO A 94 -16.35 -9.79 12.47
C PRO A 94 -17.04 -8.57 13.06
N ALA A 95 -17.86 -7.85 12.28
CA ALA A 95 -18.54 -6.64 12.76
C ALA A 95 -19.56 -6.98 13.86
N ALA A 96 -20.36 -8.02 13.64
CA ALA A 96 -21.31 -8.49 14.65
C ALA A 96 -20.60 -8.99 15.91
N TRP A 97 -19.46 -9.67 15.74
CA TRP A 97 -18.68 -10.18 16.87
C TRP A 97 -18.04 -9.05 17.68
N LEU A 98 -17.41 -8.06 17.04
CA LEU A 98 -16.82 -6.89 17.71
C LEU A 98 -17.86 -6.11 18.51
N ASN A 99 -19.04 -5.86 17.93
CA ASN A 99 -20.15 -5.21 18.61
C ASN A 99 -20.64 -5.99 19.84
N ALA A 100 -20.73 -7.33 19.75
CA ALA A 100 -21.18 -8.18 20.83
C ALA A 100 -20.17 -8.27 22.02
N HIS A 101 -18.92 -7.86 21.77
CA HIS A 101 -17.82 -7.95 22.74
C HIS A 101 -17.28 -6.57 23.17
N ASP A 102 -18.02 -5.49 22.89
CA ASP A 102 -17.64 -4.09 23.19
C ASP A 102 -16.25 -3.70 22.63
N ALA A 103 -15.89 -4.27 21.47
CA ALA A 103 -14.60 -4.07 20.83
C ALA A 103 -14.67 -3.19 19.57
N ALA A 104 -15.86 -2.74 19.20
CA ALA A 104 -16.06 -1.89 18.01
C ALA A 104 -15.56 -0.44 18.20
N ASP A 105 -15.59 0.05 19.45
CA ASP A 105 -15.23 1.41 19.81
C ASP A 105 -14.24 1.40 20.99
N LEU A 106 -13.05 0.81 20.80
CA LEU A 106 -12.00 0.91 21.82
C LEU A 106 -11.53 2.37 21.93
N PRO A 107 -11.56 2.97 23.15
CA PRO A 107 -11.03 4.32 23.32
C PRO A 107 -9.53 4.34 22.96
N GLU A 108 -9.10 5.39 22.30
CA GLU A 108 -7.68 5.64 22.07
C GLU A 108 -6.92 5.56 23.40
N PRO A 109 -5.74 4.87 23.47
CA PRO A 109 -4.97 4.80 24.70
C PRO A 109 -4.52 6.20 25.13
N GLU A 110 -4.87 6.60 26.37
CA GLU A 110 -4.52 7.92 26.97
C GLU A 110 -3.02 8.03 27.32
N THR A 111 -2.10 7.51 26.56
CA THR A 111 -0.67 7.63 26.85
C THR A 111 0.11 8.02 25.60
N GLY A 112 0.38 9.32 25.47
CA GLY A 112 1.56 9.83 24.77
C GLY A 112 1.68 9.51 23.28
N ALA A 113 0.58 9.28 22.59
CA ALA A 113 0.60 9.37 21.13
C ALA A 113 0.89 10.83 20.76
N PRO A 114 1.78 11.09 19.79
CA PRO A 114 1.88 12.43 19.24
C PRO A 114 0.48 12.87 18.82
N ALA A 115 0.13 14.11 19.18
CA ALA A 115 -1.18 14.68 18.98
C ALA A 115 -1.60 14.56 17.51
N GLY A 116 -2.84 14.07 17.30
CA GLY A 116 -3.57 14.20 16.06
C GLY A 116 -3.41 13.02 15.12
N CYS A 117 -4.31 12.02 15.23
CA CYS A 117 -4.87 11.44 14.03
C CYS A 117 -5.82 12.48 13.43
N ASP A 118 -5.28 13.50 12.84
CA ASP A 118 -5.96 14.26 11.84
C ASP A 118 -6.12 13.29 10.66
N PRO A 119 -7.32 13.02 10.16
CA PRO A 119 -7.49 12.17 8.97
C PRO A 119 -6.68 12.68 7.77
N ASP A 120 -6.13 13.88 7.87
CA ASP A 120 -5.32 14.56 6.87
C ASP A 120 -3.80 14.28 7.00
N THR A 121 -3.31 13.62 8.08
CA THR A 121 -1.86 13.40 8.31
C THR A 121 -1.41 11.94 8.32
N SER A 122 -2.31 10.98 8.10
CA SER A 122 -1.99 9.55 8.20
C SER A 122 -1.60 8.88 6.88
N THR A 123 -1.69 9.58 5.74
CA THR A 123 -1.19 9.08 4.46
C THR A 123 0.26 9.51 4.31
N PRO A 124 1.23 8.59 4.14
CA PRO A 124 2.58 8.97 3.77
C PRO A 124 2.53 9.92 2.56
N GLY A 125 3.17 11.10 2.68
CA GLY A 125 3.18 12.09 1.60
C GLY A 125 2.14 13.21 1.70
N GLY A 126 1.13 13.11 2.58
CA GLY A 126 0.08 14.14 2.73
C GLY A 126 -0.81 14.30 1.49
N HIS A 127 -1.66 15.33 1.50
CA HIS A 127 -2.54 15.66 0.36
C HIS A 127 -1.80 16.53 -0.65
N PRO A 128 -1.80 16.16 -1.95
CA PRO A 128 -1.23 17.02 -3.00
C PRO A 128 -2.12 18.23 -3.28
N ASP A 129 -1.48 19.35 -3.60
CA ASP A 129 -2.19 20.54 -4.06
C ASP A 129 -2.85 20.29 -5.43
N PRO A 130 -4.00 20.92 -5.75
CA PRO A 130 -4.57 20.84 -7.08
C PRO A 130 -3.70 21.56 -8.11
N LEU A 131 -3.68 21.07 -9.35
CA LEU A 131 -2.97 21.69 -10.45
C LEU A 131 -3.68 22.97 -10.90
N ASP A 132 -2.94 24.08 -10.97
CA ASP A 132 -3.39 25.34 -11.55
C ASP A 132 -2.93 25.50 -13.00
N GLY A 133 -3.81 25.98 -13.88
CA GLY A 133 -3.50 26.35 -15.25
C GLY A 133 -3.76 25.26 -16.29
N ASP A 134 -3.13 25.39 -17.46
CA ASP A 134 -3.26 24.46 -18.59
C ASP A 134 -2.44 23.19 -18.33
N PRO A 135 -3.09 22.02 -18.10
CA PRO A 135 -2.42 20.78 -17.74
C PRO A 135 -1.55 20.20 -18.86
N ASP A 136 -1.88 20.50 -20.14
CA ASP A 136 -1.24 19.90 -21.30
C ASP A 136 -0.10 20.77 -21.87
N ARG A 137 0.11 21.95 -21.28
CA ARG A 137 1.22 22.83 -21.67
C ARG A 137 2.56 22.12 -21.46
N LEU A 138 3.40 22.09 -22.49
CA LEU A 138 4.76 21.54 -22.37
C LEU A 138 5.67 22.49 -21.59
N VAL A 139 6.45 21.92 -20.72
CA VAL A 139 7.44 22.58 -19.85
C VAL A 139 8.73 21.77 -19.84
N ASP A 140 9.83 22.40 -19.45
CA ASP A 140 11.12 21.69 -19.36
C ASP A 140 11.04 20.60 -18.30
N ASP A 141 11.59 19.42 -18.64
CA ASP A 141 11.66 18.28 -17.75
C ASP A 141 12.80 18.46 -16.73
N PRO A 142 12.52 18.50 -15.41
CA PRO A 142 13.56 18.65 -14.39
C PRO A 142 14.52 17.44 -14.30
N THR A 143 14.19 16.32 -14.94
CA THR A 143 14.98 15.08 -14.92
C THR A 143 15.85 14.86 -16.15
N SER A 144 15.66 15.67 -17.21
CA SER A 144 16.37 15.53 -18.49
C SER A 144 16.31 16.83 -19.30
N ASP A 145 16.95 16.84 -20.51
CA ASP A 145 16.88 17.94 -21.47
C ASP A 145 15.57 17.93 -22.31
N GLY A 146 14.59 17.09 -21.97
CA GLY A 146 13.33 16.97 -22.69
C GLY A 146 12.25 17.90 -22.18
N GLN A 147 11.02 17.64 -22.63
CA GLN A 147 9.82 18.36 -22.17
C GLN A 147 8.77 17.39 -21.67
N ILE A 148 8.05 17.81 -20.64
CA ILE A 148 6.91 17.09 -20.05
C ILE A 148 5.69 18.02 -19.99
N THR A 149 4.51 17.45 -19.79
CA THR A 149 3.30 18.25 -19.58
C THR A 149 3.34 18.94 -18.21
N ALA A 150 2.65 20.06 -18.06
CA ALA A 150 2.52 20.76 -16.79
C ALA A 150 1.87 19.86 -15.73
N ARG A 151 0.97 18.95 -16.12
CA ARG A 151 0.40 17.93 -15.25
C ARG A 151 1.46 16.96 -14.73
N MET A 152 2.36 16.46 -15.60
CA MET A 152 3.45 15.58 -15.17
C MET A 152 4.46 16.32 -14.28
N LEU A 153 4.79 17.59 -14.61
CA LEU A 153 5.62 18.41 -13.73
C LEU A 153 4.98 18.59 -12.34
N HIS A 154 3.66 18.80 -12.30
CA HIS A 154 2.93 18.90 -11.04
C HIS A 154 3.03 17.61 -10.22
N LEU A 155 2.75 16.45 -10.84
CA LEU A 155 2.92 15.14 -10.18
C LEU A 155 4.36 14.97 -9.66
N TYR A 156 5.37 15.29 -10.47
CA TYR A 156 6.77 15.23 -10.07
C TYR A 156 7.06 16.12 -8.85
N GLN A 157 6.58 17.36 -8.83
CA GLN A 157 6.78 18.30 -7.72
C GLN A 157 6.09 17.82 -6.43
N GLN A 158 4.85 17.38 -6.53
CA GLN A 158 4.12 16.86 -5.39
C GLN A 158 4.74 15.56 -4.87
N GLY A 159 5.10 14.63 -5.77
CA GLY A 159 5.70 13.36 -5.43
C GLY A 159 7.10 13.48 -4.80
N THR A 160 7.95 14.37 -5.31
CA THR A 160 9.28 14.61 -4.72
C THR A 160 9.23 15.35 -3.40
N ALA A 161 8.21 16.20 -3.17
CA ALA A 161 7.98 16.84 -1.88
C ALA A 161 7.49 15.83 -0.84
N ALA A 162 6.59 14.92 -1.24
CA ALA A 162 6.02 13.88 -0.38
C ALA A 162 7.03 12.76 -0.07
N PHE A 163 7.86 12.38 -1.07
CA PHE A 163 8.80 11.25 -1.00
C PHE A 163 10.17 11.66 -1.55
N PRO A 164 10.99 12.39 -0.78
CA PRO A 164 12.23 13.01 -1.25
C PRO A 164 13.33 12.01 -1.63
N ASP A 165 13.23 10.76 -1.17
CA ASP A 165 14.22 9.71 -1.43
C ASP A 165 13.95 8.93 -2.73
N THR A 166 12.99 9.38 -3.57
CA THR A 166 12.67 8.78 -4.86
C THR A 166 13.52 9.39 -5.99
N SER A 167 13.93 8.55 -6.93
CA SER A 167 14.61 9.00 -8.15
C SER A 167 13.65 8.91 -9.34
N TRP A 168 13.53 9.97 -10.10
CA TRP A 168 12.60 10.12 -11.23
C TRP A 168 13.33 10.24 -12.56
N ALA A 169 12.77 9.61 -13.60
CA ALA A 169 13.18 9.74 -14.99
C ALA A 169 11.93 9.89 -15.87
N CYS A 170 11.67 11.09 -16.38
CA CYS A 170 10.40 11.39 -17.04
C CYS A 170 10.51 11.32 -18.58
N TYR A 171 11.21 12.24 -19.23
CA TYR A 171 11.32 12.19 -20.68
C TYR A 171 12.29 11.10 -21.15
N SER A 172 11.85 10.32 -22.13
CA SER A 172 12.69 9.38 -22.88
C SER A 172 12.11 9.23 -24.29
N PRO A 173 12.89 8.87 -25.33
CA PRO A 173 12.38 8.70 -26.69
C PRO A 173 11.60 7.40 -26.91
N ARG A 174 11.15 6.71 -25.86
CA ARG A 174 10.49 5.40 -25.90
C ARG A 174 9.16 5.41 -25.17
N SER A 175 8.24 4.51 -25.55
CA SER A 175 6.94 4.30 -24.92
C SER A 175 6.10 5.59 -24.87
N GLU A 176 5.42 5.89 -23.76
CA GLU A 176 4.60 7.08 -23.50
C GLU A 176 5.44 8.32 -23.12
N HIS A 177 6.73 8.13 -22.81
CA HIS A 177 7.63 9.20 -22.39
C HIS A 177 7.81 10.34 -23.41
N PRO A 178 7.84 10.08 -24.75
CA PRO A 178 7.95 11.17 -25.73
C PRO A 178 6.77 12.15 -25.73
N LEU A 179 5.62 11.73 -25.18
CA LEU A 179 4.46 12.59 -25.02
C LEU A 179 4.56 13.51 -23.80
N GLY A 180 5.61 13.35 -22.97
CA GLY A 180 5.81 14.09 -21.74
C GLY A 180 4.81 13.78 -20.64
N ARG A 181 4.14 12.61 -20.70
CA ARG A 181 3.07 12.20 -19.78
C ARG A 181 3.45 11.02 -18.91
N ALA A 182 4.67 10.51 -18.99
CA ALA A 182 5.11 9.35 -18.22
C ALA A 182 6.42 9.63 -17.50
N CYS A 183 6.57 9.02 -16.31
CA CYS A 183 7.83 8.96 -15.56
C CYS A 183 8.04 7.55 -15.00
N ASP A 184 9.30 7.16 -14.87
CA ASP A 184 9.75 5.97 -14.18
C ASP A 184 10.43 6.36 -12.86
N LEU A 185 10.10 5.66 -11.77
CA LEU A 185 10.61 5.94 -10.43
C LEU A 185 11.37 4.74 -9.89
N THR A 186 12.54 4.99 -9.29
CA THR A 186 13.28 3.98 -8.52
C THR A 186 13.44 4.41 -7.07
N PHE A 187 13.65 3.43 -6.19
CA PHE A 187 13.65 3.58 -4.73
C PHE A 187 15.04 3.28 -4.15
N GLY A 188 16.10 3.73 -4.83
CA GLY A 188 17.50 3.48 -4.47
C GLY A 188 18.08 2.18 -5.06
N ASN A 189 17.28 1.40 -5.79
CA ASN A 189 17.76 0.29 -6.62
C ASN A 189 18.15 0.79 -8.01
N ALA A 190 19.00 0.04 -8.72
CA ALA A 190 19.34 0.31 -10.10
C ALA A 190 18.31 -0.34 -11.05
N ILE A 191 18.11 0.27 -12.22
CA ILE A 191 17.36 -0.37 -13.32
C ILE A 191 17.97 -1.72 -13.67
N GLY A 192 17.15 -2.73 -13.88
CA GLY A 192 17.54 -4.13 -14.07
C GLY A 192 17.78 -4.93 -12.81
N GLN A 193 17.56 -4.33 -11.62
CA GLN A 193 17.72 -5.00 -10.32
C GLN A 193 16.44 -4.93 -9.50
N HIS A 194 16.02 -6.07 -8.97
CA HIS A 194 14.90 -6.10 -8.02
C HIS A 194 15.20 -5.23 -6.80
N PRO A 195 14.20 -4.46 -6.31
CA PRO A 195 14.33 -3.73 -5.05
C PRO A 195 14.51 -4.69 -3.87
N THR A 196 15.23 -4.23 -2.85
CA THR A 196 15.23 -4.86 -1.53
C THR A 196 13.86 -4.76 -0.87
N PRO A 197 13.56 -5.53 0.19
CA PRO A 197 12.27 -5.41 0.89
C PRO A 197 11.91 -3.99 1.31
N ALA A 198 12.87 -3.21 1.86
CA ALA A 198 12.62 -1.82 2.25
C ALA A 198 12.35 -0.89 1.05
N GLN A 199 13.05 -1.11 -0.07
CA GLN A 199 12.81 -0.35 -1.31
C GLN A 199 11.48 -0.72 -1.97
N LEU A 200 11.07 -1.99 -1.84
CA LEU A 200 9.77 -2.47 -2.32
C LEU A 200 8.63 -1.83 -1.51
N GLU A 201 8.78 -1.72 -0.19
CA GLU A 201 7.84 -1.02 0.69
C GLU A 201 7.73 0.46 0.31
N ALA A 202 8.86 1.17 0.21
CA ALA A 202 8.87 2.58 -0.24
C ALA A 202 8.21 2.75 -1.61
N GLY A 203 8.40 1.79 -2.53
CA GLY A 203 7.72 1.76 -3.83
C GLY A 203 6.20 1.65 -3.71
N TRP A 204 5.71 0.81 -2.83
CA TRP A 204 4.28 0.69 -2.58
C TRP A 204 3.68 1.91 -1.87
N ASP A 205 4.40 2.55 -0.95
CA ASP A 205 3.93 3.79 -0.30
C ASP A 205 3.68 4.89 -1.33
N VAL A 206 4.64 5.10 -2.25
CA VAL A 206 4.49 6.06 -3.35
C VAL A 206 3.37 5.66 -4.31
N THR A 207 3.28 4.37 -4.65
CA THR A 207 2.27 3.85 -5.57
C THR A 207 0.85 4.01 -5.01
N ASN A 208 0.66 3.69 -3.74
CA ASN A 208 -0.62 3.84 -3.06
C ASN A 208 -1.02 5.32 -2.94
N TRP A 209 -0.08 6.18 -2.56
CA TRP A 209 -0.32 7.62 -2.51
C TRP A 209 -0.75 8.18 -3.87
N MET A 210 -0.10 7.77 -4.97
CA MET A 210 -0.49 8.17 -6.31
C MET A 210 -1.88 7.64 -6.71
N GLN A 211 -2.22 6.43 -6.30
CA GLN A 211 -3.54 5.82 -6.53
C GLN A 211 -4.62 6.57 -5.75
N ASP A 212 -4.42 6.82 -4.46
CA ASP A 212 -5.38 7.49 -3.59
C ASP A 212 -5.66 8.94 -4.05
N HIS A 213 -4.65 9.59 -4.65
CA HIS A 213 -4.76 10.97 -5.14
C HIS A 213 -4.81 11.08 -6.67
N ALA A 214 -5.17 9.98 -7.35
CA ALA A 214 -5.09 9.91 -8.82
C ALA A 214 -5.90 10.99 -9.55
N GLU A 215 -7.07 11.35 -9.03
CA GLU A 215 -7.90 12.44 -9.60
C GLU A 215 -7.20 13.80 -9.49
N THR A 216 -6.66 14.14 -8.32
CA THR A 216 -5.97 15.41 -8.05
C THR A 216 -4.66 15.52 -8.84
N LEU A 217 -3.87 14.45 -8.85
CA LEU A 217 -2.59 14.37 -9.55
C LEU A 217 -2.75 14.16 -11.06
N GLY A 218 -3.95 13.75 -11.51
CA GLY A 218 -4.24 13.42 -12.89
C GLY A 218 -3.61 12.11 -13.36
N VAL A 219 -3.37 11.17 -12.47
CA VAL A 219 -2.84 9.84 -12.81
C VAL A 219 -3.84 9.10 -13.70
N GLU A 220 -3.36 8.51 -14.78
CA GLU A 220 -4.14 7.68 -15.68
C GLU A 220 -3.96 6.20 -15.34
N TYR A 221 -2.71 5.76 -15.22
CA TYR A 221 -2.38 4.40 -14.80
C TYR A 221 -1.00 4.32 -14.12
N LEU A 222 -0.81 3.25 -13.37
CA LEU A 222 0.39 2.86 -12.66
C LEU A 222 0.78 1.42 -13.04
N ILE A 223 2.08 1.15 -13.23
CA ILE A 223 2.59 -0.22 -13.39
C ILE A 223 3.70 -0.43 -12.36
N TRP A 224 3.53 -1.45 -11.51
CA TRP A 224 4.49 -1.78 -10.46
C TRP A 224 4.43 -3.27 -10.11
N GLN A 225 5.57 -3.92 -9.95
CA GLN A 225 5.69 -5.32 -9.54
C GLN A 225 4.85 -6.30 -10.40
N GLY A 226 4.92 -6.16 -11.72
CA GLY A 226 4.19 -7.03 -12.66
C GLY A 226 2.68 -6.81 -12.67
N LYS A 227 2.19 -5.72 -12.07
CA LYS A 227 0.77 -5.36 -12.00
C LYS A 227 0.53 -4.00 -12.63
N ILE A 228 -0.68 -3.80 -13.13
CA ILE A 228 -1.19 -2.52 -13.65
C ILE A 228 -2.49 -2.15 -12.96
N TRP A 229 -2.58 -0.90 -12.53
CA TRP A 229 -3.81 -0.25 -12.10
C TRP A 229 -4.11 0.93 -13.03
N SER A 230 -5.36 1.27 -13.23
CA SER A 230 -5.75 2.46 -14.00
C SER A 230 -7.03 3.07 -13.44
N LEU A 231 -7.10 4.40 -13.42
CA LEU A 231 -8.23 5.16 -12.90
C LEU A 231 -9.54 4.78 -13.60
N SER A 232 -9.53 4.57 -14.91
CA SER A 232 -10.72 4.18 -15.69
C SER A 232 -11.25 2.78 -15.33
N ARG A 233 -10.47 1.96 -14.64
CA ARG A 233 -10.81 0.60 -14.20
C ARG A 233 -10.50 0.41 -12.72
N ASP A 234 -10.64 1.46 -11.93
CA ASP A 234 -10.36 1.43 -10.49
C ASP A 234 -11.13 0.32 -9.76
N ALA A 235 -12.39 0.11 -10.11
CA ALA A 235 -13.22 -0.97 -9.56
C ALA A 235 -12.69 -2.40 -9.81
N ASP A 236 -11.81 -2.59 -10.81
CA ASP A 236 -11.15 -3.88 -11.09
C ASP A 236 -9.88 -4.09 -10.25
N GLY A 237 -9.41 -3.06 -9.56
CA GLY A 237 -8.17 -3.06 -8.78
C GLY A 237 -6.91 -3.30 -9.63
N TRP A 238 -5.87 -3.81 -9.00
CA TRP A 238 -4.61 -4.18 -9.64
C TRP A 238 -4.74 -5.49 -10.43
N ARG A 239 -4.34 -5.46 -11.69
CA ARG A 239 -4.43 -6.59 -12.65
C ARG A 239 -3.04 -7.00 -13.09
N ASP A 240 -2.87 -8.23 -13.58
CA ASP A 240 -1.59 -8.67 -14.14
C ASP A 240 -1.20 -7.80 -15.34
N TYR A 241 0.05 -7.31 -15.31
CA TYR A 241 0.62 -6.58 -16.44
C TYR A 241 1.13 -7.57 -17.49
N THR A 242 0.66 -7.44 -18.71
CA THR A 242 0.95 -8.37 -19.81
C THR A 242 1.99 -7.83 -20.80
N GLY A 243 2.68 -6.73 -20.45
CA GLY A 243 3.70 -6.11 -21.31
C GLY A 243 3.15 -5.21 -22.40
N GLY A 244 1.82 -5.07 -22.55
CA GLY A 244 1.18 -4.24 -23.56
C GLY A 244 1.56 -4.58 -25.02
N GLY A 245 2.15 -5.77 -25.25
CA GLY A 245 2.69 -6.18 -26.56
C GLY A 245 4.03 -5.53 -26.93
N MET A 246 4.62 -4.74 -26.04
CA MET A 246 5.90 -4.03 -26.26
C MET A 246 7.03 -4.55 -25.37
N HIS A 247 6.71 -5.13 -24.22
CA HIS A 247 7.66 -5.57 -23.21
C HIS A 247 7.42 -7.04 -22.85
N ASP A 248 8.49 -7.74 -22.45
CA ASP A 248 8.38 -9.06 -21.84
C ASP A 248 8.01 -8.90 -20.35
N PRO A 249 6.80 -9.29 -19.93
CA PRO A 249 6.36 -9.15 -18.54
C PRO A 249 7.13 -10.06 -17.58
N GLY A 250 7.90 -11.04 -18.07
CA GLY A 250 8.75 -11.89 -17.27
C GLY A 250 10.16 -11.32 -17.04
N ASP A 251 10.54 -10.26 -17.73
CA ASP A 251 11.81 -9.57 -17.51
C ASP A 251 11.72 -8.55 -16.37
N VAL A 252 12.84 -8.33 -15.65
CA VAL A 252 12.85 -7.44 -14.48
C VAL A 252 12.38 -6.03 -14.83
N THR A 253 12.92 -5.46 -15.90
CA THR A 253 12.56 -4.12 -16.38
C THR A 253 11.28 -4.14 -17.19
N GLY A 254 11.10 -5.15 -18.06
CA GLY A 254 9.90 -5.29 -18.88
C GLY A 254 8.63 -5.56 -18.09
N GLY A 255 8.74 -6.22 -16.95
CA GLY A 255 7.64 -6.46 -16.00
C GLY A 255 7.50 -5.38 -14.93
N HIS A 256 8.32 -4.31 -14.97
CA HIS A 256 8.29 -3.21 -13.99
C HIS A 256 8.53 -3.69 -12.54
N TYR A 257 9.45 -4.67 -12.36
CA TYR A 257 9.82 -5.14 -11.04
C TYR A 257 10.89 -4.26 -10.39
N ASP A 258 11.61 -3.44 -11.18
CA ASP A 258 12.71 -2.57 -10.74
C ASP A 258 12.33 -1.09 -10.67
N HIS A 259 11.20 -0.67 -11.26
CA HIS A 259 10.73 0.71 -11.26
C HIS A 259 9.21 0.79 -11.29
N LEU A 260 8.66 1.83 -10.68
CA LEU A 260 7.27 2.23 -10.81
C LEU A 260 7.13 3.09 -12.06
N HIS A 261 6.28 2.69 -12.99
CA HIS A 261 5.88 3.52 -14.12
C HIS A 261 4.57 4.23 -13.82
N VAL A 262 4.53 5.54 -14.01
CA VAL A 262 3.32 6.36 -13.89
C VAL A 262 3.03 7.10 -15.16
N THR A 263 1.78 7.11 -15.60
CA THR A 263 1.28 7.93 -16.73
C THR A 263 0.15 8.83 -16.24
N VAL A 264 0.20 10.11 -16.66
CA VAL A 264 -0.88 11.06 -16.42
C VAL A 264 -1.77 11.20 -17.64
N ARG A 265 -3.05 11.48 -17.39
CA ARG A 265 -4.05 11.74 -18.44
C ARG A 265 -3.71 12.97 -19.28
N SER A 266 -4.24 13.03 -20.51
CA SER A 266 -4.24 14.21 -21.36
C SER A 266 -5.26 15.23 -20.89
#